data_ec49c77a0d34ce9693d6be662ba45588
#
_entry.id   ec49c77a0d34ce9693d6be662ba45588
#
_cell.length_a   1.000
_cell.length_b   1.000
_cell.length_c   1.000
_cell.angle_alpha   90.00
_cell.angle_beta   90.00
_cell.angle_gamma   90.00
#
_symmetry.space_group_name_H-M   'P 1'
#
loop_
_entity.id
_entity.type
_entity.pdbx_description
1 polymer ?
#
loop_
_entity_poly.entity_id
_entity_poly.type
_entity_poly.pdbx_seq_one_letter_code
_entity_poly.pdbx_strand_id
1 'polypeptide(L)'
;MRASLRRLGTAAAVVLLGLTSPASPAAADDPYTVKLLAKAAPDECFNGIGNPYPAGPPCAEGQAKVDQAYVWGLTKVGPDVWFGTGANVNCLVSGATLDSIKPVVNSDYVCEYAESQVVAHDPDWPAEIGDQRAPEVWLYNTLTKRKVNKSAEIRARSTDDAERLRTTIGLRAAGNLNGVVLLGGPALNESLNLFAFDARTRRFLGSVNLPQYGNIRTFLVAEKQLYLGVGIGANGGSGGGVLRWTGELKSPFTFQTVASLPVQAADLAYHDGRIMATSWPANQPTSPAQLAGVWISPALADGEPGLGEEDATLWRQVWHARQYETDRVVAATYGGGGVASYDGYLYWGTMHVPLKATKVHQQVYPQTTDEAKQAQVANTQRSISIWRGKDLGLPTQKIELLYGATALPAYDPATAAWTTVPTGWTPLYGKSGFDNPFNNYTWRMTVAGGKLYVGTMDWSYIVQHIVAQDPGIRLRDVAPPPIDPAIYGGDLWVFPTSTEKAQPVSTTGVGNNLNYGIRNMVPDGPDLYLGMANPMNLRTDPADDVPEGGWELIKLTAPRP
;
A
#
# COMPACT_ATOMS: atom_id res chain seq x y z
N MET A 1 -53.21 -39.61 26.00
CA MET A 1 -52.55 -39.82 24.71
C MET A 1 -51.55 -38.69 24.51
N ARG A 2 -50.25 -38.98 24.68
CA ARG A 2 -49.15 -37.99 24.52
C ARG A 2 -48.57 -38.21 23.14
N ALA A 3 -48.65 -37.22 22.27
CA ALA A 3 -47.98 -37.17 20.97
C ALA A 3 -46.65 -36.44 21.12
N SER A 4 -45.54 -37.15 20.92
CA SER A 4 -44.18 -36.60 20.88
C SER A 4 -43.89 -35.99 19.51
N LEU A 5 -43.69 -34.70 19.47
CA LEU A 5 -43.13 -34.00 18.29
C LEU A 5 -41.61 -34.22 18.29
N ARG A 6 -41.13 -34.99 17.34
CA ARG A 6 -39.70 -35.07 16.98
C ARG A 6 -39.31 -33.77 16.27
N ARG A 7 -38.41 -33.03 16.87
CA ARG A 7 -37.68 -31.92 16.21
C ARG A 7 -36.65 -32.54 15.26
N LEU A 8 -36.86 -32.36 13.97
CA LEU A 8 -35.81 -32.54 12.96
C LEU A 8 -34.89 -31.31 13.02
N GLY A 9 -33.70 -31.52 13.57
CA GLY A 9 -32.63 -30.56 13.50
C GLY A 9 -32.01 -30.61 12.10
N THR A 10 -32.24 -29.61 11.31
CA THR A 10 -31.43 -29.33 10.10
C THR A 10 -30.08 -28.81 10.57
N ALA A 11 -29.07 -29.67 10.51
CA ALA A 11 -27.69 -29.25 10.65
C ALA A 11 -27.31 -28.44 9.43
N ALA A 12 -27.25 -27.10 9.56
CA ALA A 12 -26.58 -26.24 8.62
C ALA A 12 -25.08 -26.58 8.72
N ALA A 13 -24.56 -27.24 7.70
CA ALA A 13 -23.13 -27.45 7.54
C ALA A 13 -22.51 -26.07 7.28
N VAL A 14 -21.94 -25.49 8.33
CA VAL A 14 -20.98 -24.40 8.21
C VAL A 14 -19.80 -24.99 7.45
N VAL A 15 -19.63 -24.59 6.19
CA VAL A 15 -18.38 -24.83 5.44
C VAL A 15 -17.33 -23.96 6.12
N LEU A 16 -16.76 -24.49 7.19
CA LEU A 16 -15.45 -24.07 7.67
C LEU A 16 -14.51 -24.33 6.49
N LEU A 17 -14.06 -23.25 5.84
CA LEU A 17 -12.84 -23.29 5.07
C LEU A 17 -11.79 -23.90 6.01
N GLY A 18 -11.50 -25.17 5.81
CA GLY A 18 -10.44 -25.84 6.54
C GLY A 18 -9.15 -25.10 6.24
N LEU A 19 -8.77 -24.22 7.13
CA LEU A 19 -7.41 -23.69 7.22
C LEU A 19 -6.54 -24.89 7.66
N THR A 20 -6.20 -25.74 6.70
CA THR A 20 -5.01 -26.58 6.87
C THR A 20 -3.87 -25.59 6.98
N SER A 21 -3.30 -25.48 8.17
CA SER A 21 -2.07 -24.72 8.38
C SER A 21 -1.12 -25.08 7.25
N PRO A 22 -0.63 -24.09 6.46
CA PRO A 22 0.41 -24.39 5.51
C PRO A 22 1.57 -24.96 6.30
N ALA A 23 2.07 -26.13 5.91
CA ALA A 23 3.31 -26.65 6.46
C ALA A 23 4.36 -25.54 6.27
N SER A 24 4.95 -25.07 7.37
CA SER A 24 6.03 -24.10 7.32
C SER A 24 7.03 -24.60 6.29
N PRO A 25 7.33 -23.82 5.23
CA PRO A 25 8.35 -24.22 4.28
C PRO A 25 9.63 -24.42 5.06
N ALA A 26 10.26 -25.57 4.87
CA ALA A 26 11.56 -25.86 5.46
C ALA A 26 12.50 -24.69 5.13
N ALA A 27 13.16 -24.15 6.15
CA ALA A 27 14.12 -23.08 6.00
C ALA A 27 15.18 -23.52 4.97
N ALA A 28 15.23 -22.83 3.84
CA ALA A 28 16.27 -23.04 2.85
C ALA A 28 17.60 -22.54 3.42
N ASP A 29 18.62 -23.35 3.31
CA ASP A 29 20.00 -22.99 3.70
C ASP A 29 20.48 -21.79 2.89
N ASP A 30 20.94 -20.86 3.60
CA ASP A 30 21.56 -19.56 3.43
C ASP A 30 20.69 -18.42 2.98
N PRO A 31 20.37 -17.79 3.98
CA PRO A 31 19.36 -16.82 3.92
C PRO A 31 19.93 -15.48 3.57
N TYR A 32 19.03 -14.70 3.08
CA TYR A 32 19.17 -13.27 3.05
C TYR A 32 19.60 -12.73 4.43
N THR A 33 20.56 -11.80 4.43
CA THR A 33 20.92 -11.10 5.66
C THR A 33 20.07 -9.86 5.81
N VAL A 34 19.31 -9.80 6.88
CA VAL A 34 18.47 -8.65 7.26
C VAL A 34 19.26 -7.74 8.19
N LYS A 35 19.30 -6.43 7.88
CA LYS A 35 19.93 -5.43 8.73
C LYS A 35 19.03 -4.21 8.89
N LEU A 36 18.57 -3.97 10.10
CA LEU A 36 17.92 -2.71 10.47
C LEU A 36 18.95 -1.57 10.40
N LEU A 37 18.66 -0.56 9.59
CA LEU A 37 19.54 0.60 9.39
C LEU A 37 19.09 1.79 10.23
N ALA A 38 17.78 2.01 10.30
CA ALA A 38 17.14 3.09 11.03
C ALA A 38 15.70 2.73 11.32
N LYS A 39 15.15 3.28 12.39
CA LYS A 39 13.74 3.18 12.76
C LYS A 39 13.21 4.51 13.27
N ALA A 40 11.88 4.64 13.33
CA ALA A 40 11.20 5.72 14.02
C ALA A 40 11.59 5.74 15.50
N ALA A 41 11.39 6.87 16.14
CA ALA A 41 11.48 7.02 17.58
C ALA A 41 10.16 7.60 18.08
N PRO A 42 9.79 7.37 19.33
CA PRO A 42 8.64 8.03 19.93
C PRO A 42 8.73 9.54 19.74
N ASP A 43 7.65 10.14 19.28
CA ASP A 43 7.51 11.57 18.94
C ASP A 43 6.36 12.24 19.71
N GLU A 44 5.62 11.48 20.52
CA GLU A 44 4.53 11.96 21.35
C GLU A 44 4.38 11.15 22.64
N CYS A 45 3.64 11.72 23.61
CA CYS A 45 3.15 11.02 24.79
C CYS A 45 1.63 10.95 24.73
N PHE A 46 1.08 9.75 24.64
CA PHE A 46 -0.37 9.51 24.62
C PHE A 46 -0.93 9.51 26.04
N ASN A 47 -1.80 10.48 26.34
CA ASN A 47 -2.38 10.68 27.68
C ASN A 47 -3.76 10.02 27.88
N GLY A 48 -4.21 9.25 26.87
CA GLY A 48 -5.51 8.56 26.89
C GLY A 48 -6.63 9.37 26.28
N ILE A 49 -7.73 8.69 25.96
CA ILE A 49 -8.98 9.28 25.50
C ILE A 49 -10.01 9.13 26.61
N GLY A 50 -10.26 10.23 27.34
CA GLY A 50 -11.22 10.27 28.44
C GLY A 50 -10.79 9.58 29.75
N ASN A 51 -9.77 8.74 29.74
CA ASN A 51 -9.15 8.12 30.90
C ASN A 51 -7.63 8.29 30.84
N PRO A 52 -6.97 8.66 31.97
CA PRO A 52 -5.52 8.76 31.99
C PRO A 52 -4.86 7.42 31.63
N TYR A 53 -3.83 7.47 30.80
CA TYR A 53 -2.97 6.34 30.52
C TYR A 53 -1.84 6.26 31.55
N PRO A 54 -1.37 5.07 31.93
CA PRO A 54 -0.24 4.95 32.85
C PRO A 54 0.99 5.67 32.32
N ALA A 55 1.71 6.36 33.20
CA ALA A 55 2.98 6.98 32.84
C ALA A 55 4.03 5.90 32.49
N GLY A 56 4.79 6.12 31.42
CA GLY A 56 5.88 5.25 30.97
C GLY A 56 7.03 6.04 30.34
N PRO A 57 8.29 5.65 30.59
CA PRO A 57 9.43 6.35 29.98
C PRO A 57 9.34 6.38 28.44
N PRO A 58 9.75 7.46 27.75
CA PRO A 58 10.32 8.69 28.30
C PRO A 58 9.29 9.74 28.78
N CYS A 59 8.01 9.39 28.84
CA CYS A 59 6.91 10.30 29.18
C CYS A 59 6.76 10.49 30.70
N ALA A 60 6.61 11.73 31.13
CA ALA A 60 6.29 12.04 32.51
C ALA A 60 4.81 11.73 32.85
N GLU A 61 3.94 11.89 31.83
CA GLU A 61 2.52 11.54 31.87
C GLU A 61 2.20 10.80 30.56
N GLY A 62 1.36 9.78 30.64
CA GLY A 62 0.97 8.97 29.49
C GLY A 62 2.06 8.00 29.02
N GLN A 63 1.79 7.35 27.90
CA GLN A 63 2.66 6.37 27.26
C GLN A 63 3.36 6.97 26.06
N ALA A 64 4.62 6.59 25.85
CA ALA A 64 5.34 6.92 24.63
C ALA A 64 4.59 6.40 23.39
N LYS A 65 4.51 7.25 22.36
CA LYS A 65 3.81 6.95 21.10
C LYS A 65 4.71 7.32 19.92
N VAL A 66 4.69 6.48 18.88
CA VAL A 66 5.40 6.71 17.63
C VAL A 66 4.40 6.89 16.50
N ASP A 67 4.20 8.14 16.06
CA ASP A 67 3.20 8.46 15.04
C ASP A 67 3.69 8.19 13.62
N GLN A 68 4.99 8.33 13.36
CA GLN A 68 5.58 8.13 12.05
C GLN A 68 5.64 6.63 11.69
N ALA A 69 4.59 6.15 11.03
CA ALA A 69 4.34 4.72 10.83
C ALA A 69 5.00 4.13 9.57
N TYR A 70 5.20 4.92 8.51
CA TYR A 70 5.63 4.41 7.20
C TYR A 70 6.89 5.09 6.69
N VAL A 71 7.77 4.32 6.06
CA VAL A 71 8.63 4.82 4.97
C VAL A 71 7.74 4.86 3.73
N TRP A 72 7.11 6.00 3.45
CA TRP A 72 6.08 6.06 2.42
C TRP A 72 6.60 6.35 1.02
N GLY A 73 7.64 7.16 0.87
CA GLY A 73 8.42 7.37 -0.34
C GLY A 73 9.89 7.04 -0.10
N LEU A 74 10.57 6.38 -1.02
CA LEU A 74 11.96 5.93 -0.87
C LEU A 74 12.71 6.05 -2.20
N THR A 75 13.91 6.62 -2.17
CA THR A 75 14.82 6.69 -3.33
C THR A 75 16.28 6.71 -2.87
N LYS A 76 17.23 6.39 -3.76
CA LYS A 76 18.66 6.33 -3.45
C LYS A 76 19.49 7.06 -4.49
N VAL A 77 20.43 7.89 -4.03
CA VAL A 77 21.42 8.58 -4.87
C VAL A 77 22.81 8.36 -4.29
N GLY A 78 23.65 7.62 -4.98
CA GLY A 78 24.96 7.25 -4.46
C GLY A 78 24.84 6.56 -3.09
N PRO A 79 25.55 7.05 -2.05
CA PRO A 79 25.46 6.48 -0.71
C PRO A 79 24.23 6.96 0.09
N ASP A 80 23.45 7.88 -0.42
CA ASP A 80 22.36 8.52 0.30
C ASP A 80 21.02 7.88 -0.02
N VAL A 81 20.36 7.36 0.99
CA VAL A 81 18.98 6.85 0.95
C VAL A 81 18.07 7.95 1.50
N TRP A 82 17.22 8.47 0.64
CA TRP A 82 16.24 9.51 0.95
C TRP A 82 14.86 8.90 1.11
N PHE A 83 14.15 9.29 2.14
CA PHE A 83 12.78 8.84 2.31
C PHE A 83 11.90 9.87 2.98
N GLY A 84 10.62 9.78 2.66
CA GLY A 84 9.54 10.52 3.29
C GLY A 84 8.66 9.59 4.09
N THR A 85 8.07 10.10 5.17
CA THR A 85 7.24 9.31 6.07
C THR A 85 5.75 9.57 5.88
N GLY A 86 4.93 8.73 6.50
CA GLY A 86 3.50 8.93 6.72
C GLY A 86 3.15 8.56 8.14
N ALA A 87 2.50 9.49 8.83
CA ALA A 87 2.05 9.28 10.20
C ALA A 87 0.69 8.57 10.19
N ASN A 88 0.46 7.71 11.18
CA ASN A 88 -0.84 7.09 11.50
C ASN A 88 -1.70 6.66 10.30
N VAL A 89 -1.07 6.14 9.23
CA VAL A 89 -1.75 5.84 7.96
C VAL A 89 -2.86 4.80 8.12
N ASN A 90 -2.74 3.88 9.08
CA ASN A 90 -3.82 2.93 9.38
C ASN A 90 -5.08 3.66 9.89
N CYS A 91 -4.92 4.62 10.78
CA CYS A 91 -6.02 5.45 11.29
C CYS A 91 -6.63 6.31 10.17
N LEU A 92 -5.78 6.91 9.32
CA LEU A 92 -6.22 7.64 8.13
C LEU A 92 -7.09 6.76 7.20
N VAL A 93 -6.68 5.51 6.94
CA VAL A 93 -7.47 4.59 6.09
C VAL A 93 -8.79 4.24 6.76
N SER A 94 -8.81 3.97 8.06
CA SER A 94 -10.03 3.66 8.79
C SER A 94 -10.99 4.84 8.81
N GLY A 95 -10.53 6.04 9.09
CA GLY A 95 -11.35 7.25 9.09
C GLY A 95 -11.82 7.66 7.68
N ALA A 96 -10.88 7.97 6.79
CA ALA A 96 -11.19 8.56 5.49
C ALA A 96 -11.74 7.56 4.45
N THR A 97 -11.38 6.27 4.55
CA THR A 97 -11.81 5.26 3.57
C THR A 97 -12.99 4.42 4.07
N LEU A 98 -13.01 4.08 5.36
CA LEU A 98 -14.03 3.22 5.94
C LEU A 98 -15.11 4.02 6.69
N ASP A 99 -15.00 5.35 6.81
CA ASP A 99 -15.84 6.26 7.61
C ASP A 99 -15.96 5.80 9.09
N SER A 100 -14.93 5.15 9.60
CA SER A 100 -14.87 4.69 10.97
C SER A 100 -14.05 5.68 11.79
N ILE A 101 -14.72 6.66 12.39
CA ILE A 101 -14.12 7.74 13.19
C ILE A 101 -14.32 7.53 14.70
N LYS A 102 -14.62 6.31 15.12
CA LYS A 102 -14.63 5.99 16.54
C LYS A 102 -13.21 5.77 17.02
N PRO A 103 -12.81 6.39 18.14
CA PRO A 103 -11.50 6.14 18.70
C PRO A 103 -11.25 4.64 18.94
N VAL A 104 -10.05 4.19 18.59
CA VAL A 104 -9.58 2.84 18.84
C VAL A 104 -8.42 2.95 19.81
N VAL A 105 -8.52 2.27 20.95
CA VAL A 105 -7.45 2.23 21.96
C VAL A 105 -7.25 0.78 22.38
N ASN A 106 -6.05 0.26 22.15
CA ASN A 106 -5.64 -1.05 22.65
C ASN A 106 -4.16 -1.00 23.09
N SER A 107 -3.58 -2.13 23.44
CA SER A 107 -2.20 -2.18 23.89
C SER A 107 -1.16 -1.92 22.78
N ASP A 108 -1.56 -1.96 21.51
CA ASP A 108 -0.66 -1.94 20.38
C ASP A 108 -0.71 -0.62 19.62
N TYR A 109 -1.92 -0.08 19.45
CA TYR A 109 -2.09 1.18 18.74
C TYR A 109 -3.32 1.97 19.21
N VAL A 110 -3.29 3.25 18.92
CA VAL A 110 -4.39 4.18 19.15
C VAL A 110 -4.70 4.93 17.86
N CYS A 111 -6.02 5.13 17.63
CA CYS A 111 -6.53 6.08 16.65
C CYS A 111 -7.46 7.06 17.36
N GLU A 112 -7.07 8.33 17.42
CA GLU A 112 -7.73 9.32 18.29
C GLU A 112 -8.82 10.15 17.57
N TYR A 113 -8.81 10.24 16.26
CA TYR A 113 -9.77 11.00 15.42
C TYR A 113 -10.12 12.40 15.96
N ALA A 114 -11.42 12.74 16.02
CA ALA A 114 -11.87 14.05 16.47
C ALA A 114 -11.50 14.39 17.93
N GLU A 115 -11.15 13.38 18.73
CA GLU A 115 -10.70 13.52 20.13
C GLU A 115 -9.16 13.55 20.22
N SER A 116 -8.50 13.60 19.08
CA SER A 116 -7.04 13.63 18.95
C SER A 116 -6.42 14.84 19.64
N GLN A 117 -5.31 14.61 20.32
CA GLN A 117 -4.47 15.69 20.85
C GLN A 117 -3.97 16.62 19.73
N VAL A 118 -3.78 16.10 18.52
CA VAL A 118 -3.39 16.91 17.34
C VAL A 118 -4.51 17.80 16.89
N VAL A 119 -5.74 17.32 16.82
CA VAL A 119 -6.90 18.15 16.49
C VAL A 119 -7.09 19.25 17.51
N ALA A 120 -6.78 19.00 18.78
CA ALA A 120 -6.78 20.04 19.82
C ALA A 120 -5.71 21.11 19.60
N HIS A 121 -4.55 20.75 19.03
CA HIS A 121 -3.45 21.65 18.74
C HIS A 121 -3.50 22.26 17.34
N ASP A 122 -4.10 21.56 16.37
CA ASP A 122 -4.25 21.98 14.98
C ASP A 122 -5.68 21.71 14.51
N PRO A 123 -6.62 22.64 14.81
CA PRO A 123 -8.04 22.46 14.50
C PRO A 123 -8.36 22.49 13.00
N ASP A 124 -7.40 22.84 12.14
CA ASP A 124 -7.56 22.81 10.68
C ASP A 124 -7.56 21.38 10.12
N TRP A 125 -7.13 20.39 10.92
CA TRP A 125 -7.14 19.00 10.49
C TRP A 125 -8.54 18.39 10.54
N PRO A 126 -9.03 17.78 9.45
CA PRO A 126 -10.33 17.10 9.44
C PRO A 126 -10.40 15.96 10.47
N ALA A 127 -11.55 15.83 11.14
CA ALA A 127 -11.74 14.83 12.18
C ALA A 127 -11.51 13.39 11.71
N GLU A 128 -11.81 13.10 10.44
CA GLU A 128 -11.66 11.78 9.82
C GLU A 128 -10.22 11.35 9.56
N ILE A 129 -9.26 12.26 9.61
CA ILE A 129 -7.84 11.89 9.49
C ILE A 129 -7.17 11.66 10.85
N GLY A 130 -7.92 11.90 11.93
CA GLY A 130 -7.50 11.54 13.29
C GLY A 130 -6.27 12.31 13.76
N ASP A 131 -5.40 11.59 14.41
CA ASP A 131 -4.15 12.08 15.01
C ASP A 131 -2.98 12.14 14.00
N GLN A 132 -3.27 12.58 12.79
CA GLN A 132 -2.28 12.75 11.73
C GLN A 132 -1.22 13.81 12.12
N ARG A 133 0.01 13.61 11.67
CA ARG A 133 1.15 14.51 11.85
C ARG A 133 1.74 14.92 10.51
N ALA A 134 2.38 16.07 10.45
CA ALA A 134 3.22 16.42 9.31
C ALA A 134 4.25 15.32 9.05
N PRO A 135 4.46 14.93 7.80
CA PRO A 135 5.46 13.94 7.48
C PRO A 135 6.87 14.46 7.70
N GLU A 136 7.81 13.55 7.77
CA GLU A 136 9.22 13.85 7.89
C GLU A 136 9.98 13.46 6.62
N VAL A 137 11.03 14.23 6.32
CA VAL A 137 12.03 13.88 5.31
C VAL A 137 13.30 13.43 6.01
N TRP A 138 13.74 12.24 5.68
CA TRP A 138 14.95 11.65 6.23
C TRP A 138 15.98 11.34 5.16
N LEU A 139 17.22 11.46 5.56
CA LEU A 139 18.42 11.05 4.81
C LEU A 139 19.21 10.06 5.65
N TYR A 140 19.44 8.86 5.14
CA TYR A 140 20.36 7.89 5.71
C TYR A 140 21.56 7.73 4.78
N ASN A 141 22.78 7.99 5.29
CA ASN A 141 24.01 7.79 4.53
C ASN A 141 24.63 6.42 4.83
N THR A 142 24.74 5.58 3.83
CA THR A 142 25.16 4.18 3.95
C THR A 142 26.64 4.01 4.30
N LEU A 143 27.49 5.00 3.99
CA LEU A 143 28.92 4.98 4.32
C LEU A 143 29.17 5.40 5.76
N THR A 144 28.56 6.53 6.17
CA THR A 144 28.76 7.06 7.53
C THR A 144 27.79 6.46 8.55
N LYS A 145 26.77 5.72 8.10
CA LYS A 145 25.69 5.12 8.92
C LYS A 145 24.93 6.17 9.75
N ARG A 146 24.87 7.40 9.26
CA ARG A 146 24.18 8.50 9.94
C ARG A 146 22.81 8.77 9.32
N LYS A 147 21.83 8.97 10.18
CA LYS A 147 20.47 9.39 9.87
C LYS A 147 20.32 10.89 10.17
N VAL A 148 19.71 11.67 9.28
CA VAL A 148 19.50 13.11 9.44
C VAL A 148 18.06 13.44 9.04
N ASN A 149 17.31 14.08 9.95
CA ASN A 149 15.99 14.64 9.65
C ASN A 149 16.15 15.98 8.91
N LYS A 150 15.60 16.08 7.73
CA LYS A 150 15.67 17.26 6.84
C LYS A 150 14.45 18.17 6.98
N SER A 151 13.44 17.81 7.75
CA SER A 151 12.19 18.56 7.88
C SER A 151 12.37 19.92 8.53
N ALA A 152 13.35 20.05 9.44
CA ALA A 152 13.68 21.35 10.06
C ALA A 152 14.20 22.36 9.03
N GLU A 153 14.96 21.92 8.03
CA GLU A 153 15.46 22.77 6.94
C GLU A 153 14.31 23.28 6.06
N ILE A 154 13.30 22.45 5.82
CA ILE A 154 12.08 22.87 5.09
C ILE A 154 11.36 23.97 5.85
N ARG A 155 11.09 23.72 7.16
CA ARG A 155 10.38 24.69 8.03
C ARG A 155 11.11 26.02 8.17
N ALA A 156 12.43 26.00 8.16
CA ALA A 156 13.26 27.20 8.35
C ALA A 156 13.41 28.07 7.10
N ARG A 157 13.05 27.55 5.90
CA ARG A 157 13.31 28.26 4.65
C ARG A 157 12.31 29.38 4.40
N SER A 158 11.02 29.11 4.56
CA SER A 158 9.94 30.09 4.39
C SER A 158 8.67 29.62 5.11
N THR A 159 7.74 30.54 5.36
CA THR A 159 6.42 30.23 5.91
C THR A 159 5.63 29.32 4.96
N ASP A 160 5.73 29.54 3.64
CA ASP A 160 5.05 28.72 2.64
C ASP A 160 5.56 27.28 2.61
N ASP A 161 6.89 27.09 2.70
CA ASP A 161 7.47 25.73 2.75
C ASP A 161 7.08 25.00 4.05
N ALA A 162 7.06 25.73 5.17
CA ALA A 162 6.61 25.19 6.45
C ALA A 162 5.14 24.78 6.42
N GLU A 163 4.28 25.62 5.84
CA GLU A 163 2.85 25.36 5.68
C GLU A 163 2.57 24.19 4.73
N ARG A 164 3.26 24.10 3.61
CA ARG A 164 3.14 22.96 2.71
C ARG A 164 3.54 21.66 3.39
N LEU A 165 4.62 21.66 4.20
CA LEU A 165 4.99 20.45 4.98
C LEU A 165 3.92 20.12 6.03
N ARG A 166 3.40 21.14 6.76
CA ARG A 166 2.37 20.97 7.77
C ARG A 166 1.10 20.32 7.19
N THR A 167 0.65 20.81 6.03
CA THR A 167 -0.59 20.36 5.38
C THR A 167 -0.43 19.12 4.51
N THR A 168 0.78 18.57 4.39
CA THR A 168 1.02 17.31 3.66
C THR A 168 0.62 16.13 4.54
N ILE A 169 -0.28 15.29 4.04
CA ILE A 169 -0.78 14.08 4.75
C ILE A 169 0.33 13.03 4.90
N GLY A 170 1.25 12.97 3.94
CA GLY A 170 2.39 12.06 3.99
C GLY A 170 3.18 12.12 2.69
N LEU A 171 4.48 11.87 2.74
CA LEU A 171 5.37 11.87 1.58
C LEU A 171 5.37 10.51 0.90
N ARG A 172 4.39 10.30 0.02
CA ARG A 172 3.99 9.01 -0.50
C ARG A 172 4.91 8.45 -1.59
N ALA A 173 5.62 9.33 -2.29
CA ALA A 173 6.53 8.96 -3.36
C ALA A 173 7.84 9.73 -3.28
N ALA A 174 8.94 9.11 -3.71
CA ALA A 174 10.24 9.73 -3.87
C ALA A 174 10.92 9.25 -5.15
N GLY A 175 11.62 10.17 -5.81
CA GLY A 175 12.38 9.89 -7.03
C GLY A 175 13.56 10.84 -7.18
N ASN A 176 14.47 10.51 -8.08
CA ASN A 176 15.60 11.37 -8.35
C ASN A 176 16.06 11.29 -9.80
N LEU A 177 16.54 12.38 -10.32
CA LEU A 177 17.22 12.46 -11.62
C LEU A 177 18.11 13.70 -11.66
N ASN A 178 19.23 13.64 -12.38
CA ASN A 178 20.12 14.78 -12.68
C ASN A 178 20.49 15.64 -11.45
N GLY A 179 20.73 14.97 -10.31
CA GLY A 179 21.13 15.65 -9.08
C GLY A 179 20.00 16.28 -8.26
N VAL A 180 18.75 16.12 -8.69
CA VAL A 180 17.56 16.53 -7.93
C VAL A 180 16.90 15.32 -7.29
N VAL A 181 16.57 15.41 -6.01
CA VAL A 181 15.71 14.48 -5.30
C VAL A 181 14.35 15.15 -5.09
N LEU A 182 13.28 14.46 -5.48
CA LEU A 182 11.90 14.91 -5.31
C LEU A 182 11.18 13.97 -4.34
N LEU A 183 10.45 14.55 -3.38
CA LEU A 183 9.51 13.82 -2.52
C LEU A 183 8.14 14.49 -2.65
N GLY A 184 7.07 13.70 -2.67
CA GLY A 184 5.73 14.25 -2.84
C GLY A 184 4.65 13.47 -2.12
N GLY A 185 3.56 14.16 -1.81
CA GLY A 185 2.41 13.56 -1.18
C GLY A 185 1.15 14.41 -1.24
N PRO A 186 -0.02 13.79 -1.00
CA PRO A 186 -1.29 14.48 -0.95
C PRO A 186 -1.31 15.50 0.19
N ALA A 187 -2.03 16.59 -0.02
CA ALA A 187 -2.26 17.63 0.96
C ALA A 187 -3.74 17.72 1.35
N LEU A 188 -4.03 18.38 2.48
CA LEU A 188 -5.36 18.48 3.07
C LEU A 188 -6.44 19.06 2.16
N ASN A 189 -6.06 19.94 1.24
CA ASN A 189 -6.98 20.62 0.31
C ASN A 189 -7.13 19.91 -1.05
N GLU A 190 -7.00 18.57 -1.06
CA GLU A 190 -7.07 17.74 -2.27
C GLU A 190 -6.03 18.11 -3.33
N SER A 191 -4.89 18.65 -2.91
CA SER A 191 -3.79 19.03 -3.77
C SER A 191 -2.57 18.15 -3.52
N LEU A 192 -1.51 18.36 -4.29
CA LEU A 192 -0.24 17.65 -4.19
C LEU A 192 0.87 18.62 -3.81
N ASN A 193 1.59 18.32 -2.74
CA ASN A 193 2.82 19.03 -2.39
C ASN A 193 4.06 18.24 -2.84
N LEU A 194 5.02 18.95 -3.42
CA LEU A 194 6.34 18.43 -3.78
C LEU A 194 7.45 19.21 -3.09
N PHE A 195 8.49 18.51 -2.68
CA PHE A 195 9.69 19.04 -2.03
C PHE A 195 10.93 18.57 -2.79
N ALA A 196 11.85 19.49 -3.09
CA ALA A 196 13.06 19.21 -3.85
C ALA A 196 14.33 19.43 -3.03
N PHE A 197 15.32 18.56 -3.23
CA PHE A 197 16.64 18.64 -2.62
C PHE A 197 17.73 18.48 -3.69
N ASP A 198 18.85 19.19 -3.52
CA ASP A 198 20.07 18.94 -4.26
C ASP A 198 20.74 17.66 -3.70
N ALA A 199 20.86 16.64 -4.52
CA ALA A 199 21.42 15.36 -4.12
C ALA A 199 22.89 15.43 -3.68
N ARG A 200 23.67 16.35 -4.26
CA ARG A 200 25.11 16.51 -3.99
C ARG A 200 25.36 17.28 -2.70
N THR A 201 24.69 18.41 -2.52
CA THR A 201 24.87 19.28 -1.34
C THR A 201 23.93 18.90 -0.20
N ARG A 202 22.92 18.07 -0.48
CA ARG A 202 21.85 17.66 0.44
C ARG A 202 21.02 18.83 0.96
N ARG A 203 21.03 19.98 0.28
CA ARG A 203 20.30 21.19 0.67
C ARG A 203 18.91 21.19 0.08
N PHE A 204 17.96 21.71 0.83
CA PHE A 204 16.61 21.94 0.37
C PHE A 204 16.59 23.02 -0.72
N LEU A 205 15.95 22.73 -1.85
CA LEU A 205 15.82 23.65 -2.98
C LEU A 205 14.52 24.46 -2.92
N GLY A 206 13.46 23.90 -2.36
CA GLY A 206 12.15 24.52 -2.23
C GLY A 206 11.01 23.50 -2.30
N SER A 207 9.79 24.02 -2.24
CA SER A 207 8.57 23.24 -2.41
C SER A 207 7.57 23.90 -3.34
N VAL A 208 6.64 23.14 -3.88
CA VAL A 208 5.52 23.62 -4.69
C VAL A 208 4.24 22.89 -4.31
N ASN A 209 3.11 23.59 -4.42
CA ASN A 209 1.79 23.00 -4.41
C ASN A 209 1.28 22.90 -5.86
N LEU A 210 0.77 21.73 -6.23
CA LEU A 210 0.14 21.44 -7.52
C LEU A 210 -1.36 21.21 -7.30
N PRO A 211 -2.20 22.25 -7.38
CA PRO A 211 -3.61 22.16 -7.00
C PRO A 211 -4.47 21.30 -7.94
N GLN A 212 -3.98 21.03 -9.16
CA GLN A 212 -4.68 20.19 -10.14
C GLN A 212 -4.59 18.68 -9.84
N TYR A 213 -3.70 18.26 -8.94
CA TYR A 213 -3.52 16.86 -8.57
C TYR A 213 -3.78 16.65 -7.08
N GLY A 214 -4.58 15.67 -6.73
CA GLY A 214 -4.90 15.34 -5.33
C GLY A 214 -4.02 14.21 -4.75
N ASN A 215 -3.18 13.57 -5.56
CA ASN A 215 -2.34 12.47 -5.11
C ASN A 215 -1.16 12.20 -6.03
N ILE A 216 -0.12 11.58 -5.46
CA ILE A 216 1.02 10.97 -6.16
C ILE A 216 1.28 9.60 -5.57
N ARG A 217 1.72 8.63 -6.38
CA ARG A 217 1.97 7.27 -5.89
C ARG A 217 3.36 6.76 -6.17
N THR A 218 4.00 7.19 -7.26
CA THR A 218 5.25 6.61 -7.71
C THR A 218 6.07 7.57 -8.55
N PHE A 219 7.38 7.31 -8.59
CA PHE A 219 8.30 7.83 -9.59
C PHE A 219 8.95 6.66 -10.33
N LEU A 220 9.26 6.86 -11.59
CA LEU A 220 10.00 5.93 -12.44
C LEU A 220 11.07 6.68 -13.22
N VAL A 221 12.29 6.18 -13.21
CA VAL A 221 13.32 6.59 -14.18
C VAL A 221 13.33 5.57 -15.33
N ALA A 222 13.07 6.05 -16.54
CA ALA A 222 13.12 5.26 -17.76
C ALA A 222 13.74 6.10 -18.88
N GLU A 223 14.66 5.53 -19.66
CA GLU A 223 15.35 6.19 -20.78
C GLU A 223 15.88 7.60 -20.39
N LYS A 224 16.50 7.68 -19.21
CA LYS A 224 17.06 8.93 -18.62
C LYS A 224 16.02 10.03 -18.39
N GLN A 225 14.74 9.71 -18.33
CA GLN A 225 13.65 10.59 -17.98
C GLN A 225 13.03 10.17 -16.65
N LEU A 226 12.49 11.12 -15.88
CA LEU A 226 11.78 10.87 -14.64
C LEU A 226 10.27 11.07 -14.87
N TYR A 227 9.49 10.03 -14.58
CA TYR A 227 8.04 10.03 -14.70
C TYR A 227 7.39 9.92 -13.31
N LEU A 228 6.18 10.50 -13.19
CA LEU A 228 5.39 10.50 -11.95
C LEU A 228 3.98 10.00 -12.24
N GLY A 229 3.48 9.06 -11.45
CA GLY A 229 2.08 8.67 -11.45
C GLY A 229 1.26 9.56 -10.51
N VAL A 230 0.25 10.26 -11.05
CA VAL A 230 -0.59 11.20 -10.31
C VAL A 230 -2.07 10.86 -10.39
N GLY A 231 -2.84 11.41 -9.44
CA GLY A 231 -4.30 11.32 -9.39
C GLY A 231 -4.94 12.69 -9.24
N ILE A 232 -6.17 12.86 -9.75
CA ILE A 232 -6.96 14.08 -9.73
C ILE A 232 -8.10 13.94 -8.70
N GLY A 233 -8.40 15.01 -7.97
CA GLY A 233 -9.42 15.06 -6.93
C GLY A 233 -9.05 14.29 -5.67
N ALA A 234 -10.00 14.17 -4.75
CA ALA A 234 -9.81 13.50 -3.46
C ALA A 234 -9.21 12.10 -3.63
N ASN A 235 -8.04 11.88 -3.05
CA ASN A 235 -7.27 10.63 -3.14
C ASN A 235 -7.10 10.07 -4.58
N GLY A 236 -7.20 10.93 -5.60
CA GLY A 236 -7.07 10.54 -7.01
C GLY A 236 -8.30 9.88 -7.62
N GLY A 237 -9.48 10.01 -7.00
CA GLY A 237 -10.70 9.31 -7.43
C GLY A 237 -11.42 9.90 -8.65
N SER A 238 -10.97 11.05 -9.18
CA SER A 238 -11.58 11.70 -10.35
C SER A 238 -10.79 11.50 -11.65
N GLY A 239 -9.80 10.61 -11.65
CA GLY A 239 -8.89 10.38 -12.76
C GLY A 239 -7.43 10.61 -12.39
N GLY A 240 -6.58 10.74 -13.38
CA GLY A 240 -5.16 10.97 -13.16
C GLY A 240 -4.32 10.87 -14.42
N GLY A 241 -3.07 10.49 -14.28
CA GLY A 241 -2.18 10.33 -15.40
C GLY A 241 -0.73 10.15 -15.02
N VAL A 242 0.12 10.41 -16.01
CA VAL A 242 1.58 10.40 -15.85
C VAL A 242 2.13 11.74 -16.27
N LEU A 243 3.02 12.28 -15.45
CA LEU A 243 3.81 13.45 -15.77
C LEU A 243 5.23 13.03 -16.08
N ARG A 244 5.89 13.73 -17.02
CA ARG A 244 7.33 13.71 -17.21
C ARG A 244 7.95 14.94 -16.57
N TRP A 245 8.96 14.73 -15.73
CA TRP A 245 9.73 15.82 -15.14
C TRP A 245 10.69 16.41 -16.19
N THR A 246 10.62 17.71 -16.38
CA THR A 246 11.47 18.50 -17.28
C THR A 246 12.30 19.55 -16.55
N GLY A 247 12.34 19.43 -15.21
CA GLY A 247 13.03 20.39 -14.37
C GLY A 247 14.54 20.21 -14.31
N GLU A 248 15.17 21.11 -13.58
CA GLU A 248 16.61 21.12 -13.28
C GLU A 248 16.86 21.66 -11.86
N LEU A 249 18.11 21.67 -11.40
CA LEU A 249 18.47 22.17 -10.05
C LEU A 249 17.95 23.59 -9.74
N LYS A 250 17.90 24.48 -10.74
CA LYS A 250 17.42 25.85 -10.56
C LYS A 250 15.90 25.99 -10.66
N SER A 251 15.27 25.07 -11.36
CA SER A 251 13.81 25.05 -11.62
C SER A 251 13.28 23.60 -11.45
N PRO A 252 13.26 23.06 -10.20
CA PRO A 252 13.02 21.64 -9.99
C PRO A 252 11.55 21.21 -10.17
N PHE A 253 10.62 22.12 -10.37
CA PHE A 253 9.18 21.85 -10.40
C PHE A 253 8.54 22.09 -11.78
N THR A 254 9.22 21.66 -12.84
CA THR A 254 8.70 21.74 -14.21
C THR A 254 8.32 20.35 -14.70
N PHE A 255 7.10 20.22 -15.24
CA PHE A 255 6.51 18.94 -15.65
C PHE A 255 5.73 19.10 -16.96
N GLN A 256 5.65 18.03 -17.74
CA GLN A 256 4.75 17.87 -18.88
C GLN A 256 3.77 16.72 -18.61
N THR A 257 2.51 16.88 -19.00
CA THR A 257 1.51 15.81 -18.93
C THR A 257 1.70 14.89 -20.13
N VAL A 258 2.05 13.62 -19.88
CA VAL A 258 2.29 12.61 -20.92
C VAL A 258 1.29 11.45 -20.88
N ALA A 259 0.36 11.47 -19.93
CA ALA A 259 -0.83 10.62 -19.89
C ALA A 259 -1.99 11.34 -19.21
N SER A 260 -3.17 11.28 -19.83
CA SER A 260 -4.46 11.66 -19.24
C SER A 260 -5.32 10.40 -19.17
N LEU A 261 -5.56 9.92 -17.95
CA LEU A 261 -6.25 8.65 -17.72
C LEU A 261 -7.56 8.88 -16.96
N PRO A 262 -8.61 8.09 -17.21
CA PRO A 262 -9.85 8.16 -16.43
C PRO A 262 -9.68 7.59 -15.00
N VAL A 263 -8.47 7.23 -14.62
CA VAL A 263 -8.07 6.55 -13.38
C VAL A 263 -6.74 7.09 -12.88
N GLN A 264 -6.46 6.95 -11.59
CA GLN A 264 -5.17 7.30 -11.02
C GLN A 264 -4.09 6.30 -11.45
N ALA A 265 -2.93 6.76 -11.90
CA ALA A 265 -1.75 5.92 -12.08
C ALA A 265 -1.20 5.52 -10.70
N ALA A 266 -1.03 4.21 -10.46
CA ALA A 266 -0.66 3.64 -9.16
C ALA A 266 0.83 3.32 -9.06
N ASP A 267 1.36 2.49 -9.95
CA ASP A 267 2.79 2.19 -10.07
C ASP A 267 3.19 2.19 -11.54
N LEU A 268 4.47 2.42 -11.82
CA LEU A 268 5.01 2.56 -13.16
C LEU A 268 6.18 1.60 -13.38
N ALA A 269 6.27 1.07 -14.60
CA ALA A 269 7.42 0.30 -15.06
C ALA A 269 7.76 0.64 -16.51
N TYR A 270 9.03 0.48 -16.87
CA TYR A 270 9.47 0.50 -18.28
C TYR A 270 9.56 -0.94 -18.79
N HIS A 271 8.89 -1.23 -19.89
CA HIS A 271 8.84 -2.56 -20.50
C HIS A 271 8.63 -2.45 -22.01
N ASP A 272 9.44 -3.16 -22.79
CA ASP A 272 9.36 -3.23 -24.26
C ASP A 272 9.23 -1.84 -24.94
N GLY A 273 10.10 -0.90 -24.55
CA GLY A 273 10.13 0.44 -25.13
C GLY A 273 8.92 1.30 -24.78
N ARG A 274 8.17 0.97 -23.72
CA ARG A 274 6.94 1.67 -23.27
C ARG A 274 6.94 1.90 -21.78
N ILE A 275 6.21 2.91 -21.34
CA ILE A 275 5.85 3.08 -19.92
C ILE A 275 4.56 2.30 -19.68
N MET A 276 4.58 1.46 -18.67
CA MET A 276 3.44 0.70 -18.18
C MET A 276 2.96 1.30 -16.86
N ALA A 277 1.64 1.38 -16.68
CA ALA A 277 1.04 1.87 -15.44
C ALA A 277 -0.01 0.89 -14.92
N THR A 278 0.09 0.49 -13.65
CA THR A 278 -1.08 -0.01 -12.94
C THR A 278 -1.92 1.17 -12.48
N SER A 279 -3.23 0.95 -12.25
CA SER A 279 -4.13 2.04 -11.90
C SER A 279 -5.06 1.70 -10.75
N TRP A 280 -5.48 2.74 -10.01
CA TRP A 280 -6.57 2.64 -9.05
C TRP A 280 -7.87 3.12 -9.70
N PRO A 281 -9.03 2.56 -9.32
CA PRO A 281 -10.30 2.88 -9.95
C PRO A 281 -10.72 4.31 -9.68
N ALA A 282 -11.55 4.84 -10.55
CA ALA A 282 -12.32 6.06 -10.26
C ALA A 282 -13.29 5.81 -9.09
N ASN A 283 -13.74 6.93 -8.49
CA ASN A 283 -14.77 6.89 -7.45
C ASN A 283 -16.06 6.35 -7.99
N GLN A 284 -16.71 5.53 -8.17
CA GLN A 284 -17.95 5.10 -8.85
C GLN A 284 -17.70 4.80 -10.34
N PRO A 285 -16.90 3.79 -10.66
CA PRO A 285 -16.58 3.48 -12.04
C PRO A 285 -17.83 3.00 -12.81
N THR A 286 -18.06 3.59 -13.98
CA THR A 286 -19.20 3.28 -14.88
C THR A 286 -18.78 2.49 -16.12
N SER A 287 -17.48 2.40 -16.39
CA SER A 287 -16.91 1.69 -17.55
C SER A 287 -15.67 0.87 -17.17
N PRO A 288 -15.28 -0.13 -17.98
CA PRO A 288 -14.03 -0.87 -17.76
C PRO A 288 -12.79 0.03 -17.66
N ALA A 289 -12.73 1.12 -18.42
CA ALA A 289 -11.61 2.05 -18.39
C ALA A 289 -11.46 2.78 -17.04
N GLN A 290 -12.51 2.84 -16.24
CA GLN A 290 -12.51 3.45 -14.91
C GLN A 290 -12.23 2.46 -13.77
N LEU A 291 -12.01 1.20 -14.09
CA LEU A 291 -11.61 0.17 -13.13
C LEU A 291 -10.07 0.13 -12.97
N ALA A 292 -9.62 -0.49 -11.87
CA ALA A 292 -8.22 -0.84 -11.75
C ALA A 292 -7.76 -1.70 -12.92
N GLY A 293 -6.59 -1.38 -13.48
CA GLY A 293 -6.10 -2.04 -14.67
C GLY A 293 -4.62 -1.82 -14.93
N VAL A 294 -4.17 -2.29 -16.09
CA VAL A 294 -2.84 -2.05 -16.65
C VAL A 294 -3.00 -1.24 -17.92
N TRP A 295 -2.26 -0.15 -17.98
CA TRP A 295 -2.22 0.79 -19.10
C TRP A 295 -0.84 0.80 -19.74
N ILE A 296 -0.79 0.99 -21.06
CA ILE A 296 0.45 1.09 -21.83
C ILE A 296 0.51 2.42 -22.58
N SER A 297 1.67 3.03 -22.58
CA SER A 297 1.96 4.24 -23.38
C SER A 297 2.09 3.89 -24.88
N PRO A 298 2.12 4.88 -25.77
CA PRO A 298 2.82 4.77 -27.05
C PRO A 298 4.25 4.26 -26.86
N ALA A 299 4.86 3.73 -27.91
CA ALA A 299 6.28 3.39 -27.86
C ALA A 299 7.12 4.67 -27.73
N LEU A 300 8.16 4.60 -26.88
CA LEU A 300 9.17 5.65 -26.87
C LEU A 300 9.95 5.59 -28.18
N ALA A 301 9.98 6.68 -28.92
CA ALA A 301 10.72 6.74 -30.18
C ALA A 301 12.23 6.87 -29.92
N ASP A 302 13.04 6.20 -30.73
CA ASP A 302 14.49 6.32 -30.65
C ASP A 302 14.96 7.77 -30.87
N GLY A 303 15.76 8.26 -29.93
CA GLY A 303 16.34 9.62 -30.01
C GLY A 303 15.44 10.74 -29.49
N GLU A 304 14.19 10.46 -29.15
CA GLU A 304 13.29 11.44 -28.53
C GLU A 304 13.52 11.53 -27.01
N PRO A 305 13.24 12.68 -26.40
CA PRO A 305 13.47 12.88 -24.96
C PRO A 305 12.41 12.20 -24.06
N GLY A 306 11.83 11.07 -24.48
CA GLY A 306 10.74 10.35 -23.81
C GLY A 306 9.36 10.75 -24.34
N LEU A 307 8.31 10.40 -23.61
CA LEU A 307 6.92 10.75 -23.98
C LEU A 307 6.70 12.27 -23.93
N GLY A 308 5.89 12.78 -24.85
CA GLY A 308 5.49 14.19 -24.96
C GLY A 308 4.01 14.43 -24.60
N GLU A 309 3.57 15.68 -24.71
CA GLU A 309 2.16 16.05 -24.46
C GLU A 309 1.22 15.46 -25.53
N GLU A 310 1.71 15.24 -26.75
CA GLU A 310 1.01 14.58 -27.84
C GLU A 310 0.64 13.12 -27.53
N ASP A 311 1.38 12.47 -26.65
CA ASP A 311 1.13 11.10 -26.22
C ASP A 311 0.03 10.98 -25.17
N ALA A 312 -0.37 12.10 -24.55
CA ALA A 312 -1.20 12.10 -23.35
C ALA A 312 -2.55 11.36 -23.51
N THR A 313 -3.12 11.33 -24.71
CA THR A 313 -4.40 10.68 -25.02
C THR A 313 -4.26 9.35 -25.72
N LEU A 314 -3.04 8.89 -26.01
CA LEU A 314 -2.78 7.70 -26.81
C LEU A 314 -2.57 6.42 -25.96
N TRP A 315 -2.63 6.52 -24.65
CA TRP A 315 -2.52 5.38 -23.75
C TRP A 315 -3.69 4.41 -23.90
N ARG A 316 -3.42 3.12 -23.74
CA ARG A 316 -4.42 2.06 -23.89
C ARG A 316 -4.44 1.14 -22.68
N GLN A 317 -5.65 0.76 -22.25
CA GLN A 317 -5.84 -0.27 -21.23
C GLN A 317 -5.69 -1.66 -21.88
N VAL A 318 -4.86 -2.52 -21.30
CA VAL A 318 -4.60 -3.88 -21.79
C VAL A 318 -5.15 -4.98 -20.86
N TRP A 319 -5.44 -4.61 -19.62
CA TRP A 319 -6.08 -5.47 -18.62
C TRP A 319 -6.88 -4.63 -17.63
N HIS A 320 -7.97 -5.18 -17.10
CA HIS A 320 -8.76 -4.57 -16.03
C HIS A 320 -9.41 -5.61 -15.09
N ALA A 321 -9.76 -5.20 -13.88
CA ALA A 321 -10.23 -6.08 -12.80
C ALA A 321 -11.42 -6.98 -13.19
N ARG A 322 -12.36 -6.50 -14.01
CA ARG A 322 -13.52 -7.29 -14.47
C ARG A 322 -13.19 -8.46 -15.41
N GLN A 323 -11.98 -8.56 -15.88
CA GLN A 323 -11.53 -9.75 -16.63
C GLN A 323 -11.22 -10.94 -15.70
N TYR A 324 -11.21 -10.71 -14.40
CA TYR A 324 -10.95 -11.72 -13.38
C TYR A 324 -12.02 -11.75 -12.28
N GLU A 325 -12.36 -10.59 -11.70
CA GLU A 325 -13.33 -10.48 -10.62
C GLU A 325 -14.76 -10.69 -11.13
N THR A 326 -15.45 -11.64 -10.52
CA THR A 326 -16.79 -12.07 -10.91
C THR A 326 -17.90 -11.19 -10.34
N ASP A 327 -17.69 -10.62 -9.14
CA ASP A 327 -18.61 -9.67 -8.52
C ASP A 327 -18.37 -8.24 -9.02
N ARG A 328 -19.43 -7.57 -9.50
CA ARG A 328 -19.30 -6.23 -10.10
C ARG A 328 -18.94 -5.15 -9.10
N VAL A 329 -19.45 -5.25 -7.87
CA VAL A 329 -19.19 -4.27 -6.81
C VAL A 329 -17.80 -4.44 -6.28
N VAL A 330 -17.38 -5.68 -6.04
CA VAL A 330 -16.01 -5.97 -5.59
C VAL A 330 -14.99 -5.54 -6.63
N ALA A 331 -15.24 -5.79 -7.94
CA ALA A 331 -14.36 -5.34 -9.02
C ALA A 331 -14.09 -3.83 -9.03
N ALA A 332 -15.10 -3.03 -8.64
CA ALA A 332 -14.99 -1.58 -8.55
C ALA A 332 -14.09 -1.10 -7.40
N THR A 333 -13.71 -1.98 -6.48
CA THR A 333 -12.88 -1.67 -5.31
C THR A 333 -11.44 -2.14 -5.42
N TYR A 334 -11.10 -2.90 -6.48
CA TYR A 334 -9.72 -3.31 -6.75
C TYR A 334 -8.81 -2.11 -6.89
N GLY A 335 -7.57 -2.21 -6.44
CA GLY A 335 -6.50 -1.29 -6.75
C GLY A 335 -5.42 -1.98 -7.57
N GLY A 336 -4.73 -1.22 -8.42
CA GLY A 336 -3.48 -1.66 -9.04
C GLY A 336 -2.36 -1.67 -8.02
N GLY A 337 -1.61 -2.75 -7.99
CA GLY A 337 -0.44 -2.95 -7.14
C GLY A 337 0.87 -2.68 -7.85
N GLY A 338 1.97 -3.15 -7.26
CA GLY A 338 3.30 -3.08 -7.82
C GLY A 338 3.39 -3.67 -9.22
N VAL A 339 4.24 -3.09 -10.06
CA VAL A 339 4.50 -3.50 -11.44
C VAL A 339 5.99 -3.52 -11.70
N ALA A 340 6.48 -4.51 -12.45
CA ALA A 340 7.89 -4.61 -12.84
C ALA A 340 8.06 -5.34 -14.18
N SER A 341 9.09 -4.95 -14.93
CA SER A 341 9.57 -5.70 -16.09
C SER A 341 10.61 -6.71 -15.65
N TYR A 342 10.39 -7.98 -15.95
CA TYR A 342 11.29 -9.04 -15.56
C TYR A 342 11.30 -10.16 -16.60
N ASP A 343 12.48 -10.50 -17.11
CA ASP A 343 12.73 -11.63 -18.01
C ASP A 343 11.74 -11.70 -19.19
N GLY A 344 11.56 -10.58 -19.90
CA GLY A 344 10.70 -10.47 -21.08
C GLY A 344 9.20 -10.44 -20.79
N TYR A 345 8.79 -10.35 -19.53
CA TYR A 345 7.40 -10.18 -19.12
C TYR A 345 7.21 -8.90 -18.29
N LEU A 346 6.03 -8.31 -18.41
CA LEU A 346 5.53 -7.38 -17.41
C LEU A 346 4.83 -8.18 -16.30
N TYR A 347 5.21 -7.98 -15.06
CA TYR A 347 4.54 -8.52 -13.86
C TYR A 347 3.74 -7.43 -13.18
N TRP A 348 2.55 -7.76 -12.69
CA TRP A 348 1.75 -6.86 -11.86
C TRP A 348 0.93 -7.61 -10.83
N GLY A 349 0.51 -6.90 -9.79
CA GLY A 349 -0.36 -7.43 -8.77
C GLY A 349 -1.56 -6.54 -8.49
N THR A 350 -2.49 -7.05 -7.69
CA THR A 350 -3.68 -6.32 -7.23
C THR A 350 -3.50 -5.79 -5.81
N MET A 351 -4.38 -4.86 -5.42
CA MET A 351 -4.53 -4.37 -4.05
C MET A 351 -6.00 -4.37 -3.64
N HIS A 352 -6.24 -4.69 -2.37
CA HIS A 352 -7.58 -4.72 -1.79
C HIS A 352 -7.56 -4.04 -0.43
N VAL A 353 -8.08 -2.81 -0.34
CA VAL A 353 -8.19 -2.14 0.97
C VAL A 353 -9.09 -2.99 1.86
N PRO A 354 -8.60 -3.42 3.03
CA PRO A 354 -9.39 -4.23 3.95
C PRO A 354 -10.76 -3.62 4.21
N LEU A 355 -11.81 -4.43 4.16
CA LEU A 355 -13.22 -4.06 4.39
C LEU A 355 -13.84 -3.05 3.40
N LYS A 356 -13.06 -2.42 2.51
CA LYS A 356 -13.62 -1.46 1.53
C LYS A 356 -14.68 -2.10 0.63
N ALA A 357 -14.41 -3.30 0.12
CA ALA A 357 -15.38 -4.02 -0.72
C ALA A 357 -16.66 -4.32 0.04
N THR A 358 -16.57 -4.72 1.30
CA THR A 358 -17.72 -4.94 2.18
C THR A 358 -18.53 -3.67 2.36
N LYS A 359 -17.86 -2.54 2.67
CA LYS A 359 -18.52 -1.24 2.84
C LYS A 359 -19.29 -0.82 1.58
N VAL A 360 -18.63 -0.86 0.41
CA VAL A 360 -19.26 -0.49 -0.86
C VAL A 360 -20.39 -1.45 -1.20
N HIS A 361 -20.21 -2.74 -0.97
CA HIS A 361 -21.24 -3.75 -1.20
C HIS A 361 -22.45 -3.54 -0.29
N GLN A 362 -22.24 -3.16 0.99
CA GLN A 362 -23.31 -2.82 1.92
C GLN A 362 -24.11 -1.58 1.48
N GLN A 363 -23.46 -0.61 0.84
CA GLN A 363 -24.12 0.57 0.28
C GLN A 363 -25.00 0.22 -0.94
N VAL A 364 -24.50 -0.69 -1.79
CA VAL A 364 -25.22 -1.10 -3.02
C VAL A 364 -26.30 -2.15 -2.72
N TYR A 365 -26.03 -3.10 -1.84
CA TYR A 365 -26.90 -4.21 -1.47
C TYR A 365 -26.99 -4.32 0.07
N PRO A 366 -27.76 -3.42 0.73
CA PRO A 366 -27.88 -3.41 2.19
C PRO A 366 -28.42 -4.73 2.73
N GLN A 367 -27.73 -5.28 3.75
CA GLN A 367 -28.16 -6.49 4.45
C GLN A 367 -28.72 -6.13 5.82
N THR A 368 -29.81 -6.78 6.22
CA THR A 368 -30.53 -6.46 7.47
C THR A 368 -30.28 -7.49 8.56
N THR A 369 -30.07 -8.76 8.21
CA THR A 369 -29.79 -9.82 9.20
C THR A 369 -28.28 -9.97 9.44
N ASP A 370 -27.92 -10.44 10.62
CA ASP A 370 -26.52 -10.62 10.99
C ASP A 370 -25.87 -11.71 10.12
N GLU A 371 -26.58 -12.79 9.79
CA GLU A 371 -26.09 -13.85 8.91
C GLU A 371 -25.79 -13.33 7.50
N ALA A 372 -26.68 -12.48 6.96
CA ALA A 372 -26.47 -11.90 5.63
C ALA A 372 -25.30 -10.90 5.62
N LYS A 373 -25.11 -10.10 6.69
CA LYS A 373 -23.95 -9.22 6.87
C LYS A 373 -22.66 -10.02 7.00
N GLN A 374 -22.66 -11.11 7.73
CA GLN A 374 -21.53 -12.02 7.87
C GLN A 374 -21.16 -12.65 6.52
N ALA A 375 -22.15 -13.16 5.79
CA ALA A 375 -21.94 -13.69 4.45
C ALA A 375 -21.36 -12.60 3.51
N GLN A 376 -21.83 -11.35 3.63
CA GLN A 376 -21.31 -10.23 2.86
C GLN A 376 -19.83 -9.94 3.19
N VAL A 377 -19.46 -9.89 4.47
CA VAL A 377 -18.05 -9.72 4.89
C VAL A 377 -17.21 -10.85 4.31
N ALA A 378 -17.60 -12.12 4.52
CA ALA A 378 -16.84 -13.28 4.08
C ALA A 378 -16.65 -13.34 2.56
N ASN A 379 -17.68 -12.99 1.78
CA ASN A 379 -17.69 -13.14 0.33
C ASN A 379 -17.15 -11.93 -0.43
N THR A 380 -16.88 -10.80 0.23
CA THR A 380 -16.30 -9.60 -0.40
C THR A 380 -14.79 -9.46 -0.19
N GLN A 381 -14.20 -10.22 0.76
CA GLN A 381 -12.75 -10.15 0.98
C GLN A 381 -12.00 -10.82 -0.17
N ARG A 382 -10.87 -10.21 -0.54
CA ARG A 382 -9.94 -10.73 -1.56
C ARG A 382 -8.51 -10.61 -1.06
N SER A 383 -7.71 -11.62 -1.32
CA SER A 383 -6.25 -11.53 -1.29
C SER A 383 -5.69 -11.22 -2.67
N ILE A 384 -4.45 -10.79 -2.73
CA ILE A 384 -3.81 -10.36 -3.98
C ILE A 384 -3.79 -11.47 -5.03
N SER A 385 -3.91 -11.06 -6.29
CA SER A 385 -3.56 -11.88 -7.45
C SER A 385 -2.31 -11.32 -8.13
N ILE A 386 -1.46 -12.24 -8.62
CA ILE A 386 -0.22 -11.91 -9.33
C ILE A 386 -0.34 -12.40 -10.76
N TRP A 387 0.01 -11.51 -11.65
CA TRP A 387 -0.12 -11.67 -13.10
C TRP A 387 1.20 -11.42 -13.80
N ARG A 388 1.33 -11.95 -15.01
CA ARG A 388 2.34 -11.50 -15.97
C ARG A 388 1.77 -11.47 -17.38
N GLY A 389 2.36 -10.63 -18.21
CA GLY A 389 1.99 -10.55 -19.61
C GLY A 389 3.17 -10.24 -20.51
N LYS A 390 3.06 -10.59 -21.76
CA LYS A 390 3.99 -10.21 -22.84
C LYS A 390 3.24 -9.82 -24.10
N ASP A 391 3.91 -9.13 -25.00
CA ASP A 391 3.34 -8.60 -26.25
C ASP A 391 2.10 -7.72 -25.97
N LEU A 392 2.10 -7.00 -24.84
CA LEU A 392 0.94 -6.27 -24.37
C LEU A 392 0.48 -5.20 -25.36
N GLY A 393 -0.81 -5.23 -25.70
CA GLY A 393 -1.41 -4.36 -26.69
C GLY A 393 -1.20 -4.77 -28.16
N LEU A 394 -0.57 -5.93 -28.40
CA LEU A 394 -0.44 -6.54 -29.73
C LEU A 394 -1.47 -7.66 -29.92
N PRO A 395 -1.76 -8.09 -31.16
CA PRO A 395 -2.63 -9.24 -31.42
C PRO A 395 -2.12 -10.56 -30.79
N THR A 396 -0.82 -10.64 -30.52
CA THR A 396 -0.14 -11.80 -29.92
C THR A 396 -0.10 -11.70 -28.39
N GLN A 397 -0.78 -10.71 -27.79
CA GLN A 397 -0.82 -10.51 -26.34
C GLN A 397 -1.13 -11.81 -25.58
N LYS A 398 -0.30 -12.12 -24.61
CA LYS A 398 -0.52 -13.21 -23.67
C LYS A 398 -0.52 -12.66 -22.25
N ILE A 399 -1.53 -13.05 -21.48
CA ILE A 399 -1.63 -12.75 -20.04
C ILE A 399 -1.78 -14.07 -19.31
N GLU A 400 -1.09 -14.23 -18.20
CA GLU A 400 -1.11 -15.42 -17.35
C GLU A 400 -1.35 -15.02 -15.91
N LEU A 401 -2.22 -15.76 -15.23
CA LEU A 401 -2.44 -15.67 -13.78
C LEU A 401 -1.41 -16.58 -13.10
N LEU A 402 -0.53 -16.01 -12.28
CA LEU A 402 0.50 -16.78 -11.57
C LEU A 402 -0.02 -17.28 -10.22
N TYR A 403 -0.62 -16.38 -9.44
CA TYR A 403 -1.27 -16.66 -8.16
C TYR A 403 -2.66 -16.05 -8.15
N GLY A 404 -3.67 -16.84 -7.84
CA GLY A 404 -5.05 -16.39 -7.90
C GLY A 404 -6.06 -17.49 -7.58
N ALA A 405 -7.32 -17.26 -7.93
CA ALA A 405 -8.41 -18.20 -7.75
C ALA A 405 -9.03 -18.62 -9.07
N THR A 406 -9.44 -19.88 -9.19
CA THR A 406 -10.18 -20.40 -10.36
C THR A 406 -11.65 -19.98 -10.36
N ALA A 407 -12.19 -19.64 -9.17
CA ALA A 407 -13.56 -19.19 -8.97
C ALA A 407 -13.62 -18.22 -7.79
N LEU A 408 -14.54 -17.27 -7.83
CA LEU A 408 -14.75 -16.26 -6.79
C LEU A 408 -16.24 -16.14 -6.43
N PRO A 409 -16.57 -15.75 -5.18
CA PRO A 409 -17.94 -15.43 -4.82
C PRO A 409 -18.46 -14.21 -5.60
N ALA A 410 -19.71 -14.30 -6.07
CA ALA A 410 -20.45 -13.19 -6.64
C ALA A 410 -21.86 -13.16 -6.08
N TYR A 411 -22.36 -11.95 -5.82
CA TYR A 411 -23.73 -11.74 -5.33
C TYR A 411 -24.71 -11.62 -6.49
N ASP A 412 -25.77 -12.43 -6.44
CA ASP A 412 -26.90 -12.31 -7.36
C ASP A 412 -28.04 -11.50 -6.70
N PRO A 413 -28.27 -10.25 -7.12
CA PRO A 413 -29.31 -9.43 -6.52
C PRO A 413 -30.74 -9.92 -6.82
N ALA A 414 -30.93 -10.74 -7.87
CA ALA A 414 -32.25 -11.27 -8.21
C ALA A 414 -32.70 -12.36 -7.22
N THR A 415 -31.76 -13.15 -6.72
CA THR A 415 -32.03 -14.23 -5.74
C THR A 415 -31.60 -13.86 -4.32
N ALA A 416 -30.94 -12.71 -4.13
CA ALA A 416 -30.31 -12.26 -2.88
C ALA A 416 -29.36 -13.32 -2.31
N ALA A 417 -28.60 -13.99 -3.17
CA ALA A 417 -27.74 -15.09 -2.79
C ALA A 417 -26.31 -14.94 -3.32
N TRP A 418 -25.36 -15.49 -2.59
CA TRP A 418 -23.97 -15.62 -3.02
C TRP A 418 -23.78 -16.94 -3.76
N THR A 419 -23.12 -16.88 -4.91
CA THR A 419 -22.75 -18.05 -5.72
C THR A 419 -21.27 -18.02 -6.04
N THR A 420 -20.66 -19.18 -6.19
CA THR A 420 -19.27 -19.30 -6.64
C THR A 420 -19.25 -19.33 -8.15
N VAL A 421 -18.60 -18.35 -8.77
CA VAL A 421 -18.55 -18.17 -10.23
C VAL A 421 -17.12 -18.37 -10.73
N PRO A 422 -16.90 -19.19 -11.78
CA PRO A 422 -15.59 -19.35 -12.40
C PRO A 422 -15.02 -18.03 -12.90
N THR A 423 -13.73 -17.77 -12.62
CA THR A 423 -13.02 -16.58 -13.08
C THR A 423 -12.63 -16.65 -14.55
N GLY A 424 -12.61 -17.84 -15.13
CA GLY A 424 -12.08 -18.12 -16.47
C GLY A 424 -10.56 -18.28 -16.50
N TRP A 425 -9.89 -18.20 -15.34
CA TRP A 425 -8.44 -18.30 -15.21
C TRP A 425 -8.01 -19.49 -14.35
N THR A 426 -6.86 -20.07 -14.68
CA THR A 426 -6.21 -21.09 -13.87
C THR A 426 -4.84 -20.57 -13.44
N PRO A 427 -4.58 -20.41 -12.14
CA PRO A 427 -3.28 -19.94 -11.67
C PRO A 427 -2.20 -20.99 -11.93
N LEU A 428 -1.03 -20.52 -12.41
CA LEU A 428 0.09 -21.41 -12.77
C LEU A 428 0.83 -21.95 -11.53
N TYR A 429 0.92 -21.17 -10.47
CA TYR A 429 1.81 -21.49 -9.34
C TYR A 429 1.10 -21.67 -8.01
N GLY A 430 -0.07 -21.07 -7.80
CA GLY A 430 -0.75 -21.24 -6.52
C GLY A 430 -1.93 -20.31 -6.30
N LYS A 431 -2.44 -20.37 -5.08
CA LYS A 431 -3.59 -19.59 -4.65
C LYS A 431 -3.28 -18.11 -4.50
N SER A 432 -4.33 -17.28 -4.47
CA SER A 432 -4.26 -15.86 -4.14
C SER A 432 -3.48 -15.62 -2.86
N GLY A 433 -2.79 -14.46 -2.76
CA GLY A 433 -2.06 -14.08 -1.56
C GLY A 433 -0.82 -14.92 -1.26
N PHE A 434 -0.32 -15.71 -2.21
CA PHE A 434 0.69 -16.75 -1.95
C PHE A 434 0.23 -17.77 -0.90
N ASP A 435 -1.07 -18.12 -0.91
CA ASP A 435 -1.77 -18.97 0.07
C ASP A 435 -2.02 -18.33 1.44
N ASN A 436 -1.75 -17.01 1.59
CA ASN A 436 -2.09 -16.23 2.76
C ASN A 436 -3.29 -15.32 2.43
N PRO A 437 -4.49 -15.57 3.01
CA PRO A 437 -5.70 -14.79 2.71
C PRO A 437 -5.63 -13.33 3.20
N PHE A 438 -4.70 -13.00 4.07
CA PHE A 438 -4.51 -11.67 4.63
C PHE A 438 -3.52 -10.81 3.84
N ASN A 439 -2.82 -11.37 2.85
CA ASN A 439 -2.03 -10.59 1.90
C ASN A 439 -2.95 -9.81 0.97
N ASN A 440 -3.22 -8.55 1.31
CA ASN A 440 -4.19 -7.70 0.61
C ASN A 440 -3.58 -6.74 -0.41
N TYR A 441 -2.30 -6.39 -0.29
CA TYR A 441 -1.63 -5.53 -1.25
C TYR A 441 -0.40 -6.20 -1.83
N THR A 442 -0.27 -6.16 -3.14
CA THR A 442 1.03 -6.23 -3.78
C THR A 442 1.60 -4.82 -3.75
N TRP A 443 2.29 -4.47 -2.68
CA TRP A 443 2.67 -3.07 -2.46
C TRP A 443 3.77 -2.60 -3.37
N ARG A 444 4.76 -3.44 -3.60
CA ARG A 444 5.87 -3.12 -4.48
C ARG A 444 6.39 -4.36 -5.20
N MET A 445 6.83 -4.17 -6.44
CA MET A 445 7.64 -5.12 -7.19
C MET A 445 8.96 -4.46 -7.58
N THR A 446 10.08 -5.19 -7.53
CA THR A 446 11.40 -4.65 -7.85
C THR A 446 12.32 -5.76 -8.32
N VAL A 447 13.10 -5.49 -9.37
CA VAL A 447 14.13 -6.41 -9.85
C VAL A 447 15.48 -6.02 -9.24
N ALA A 448 16.14 -6.98 -8.61
CA ALA A 448 17.48 -6.84 -8.07
C ALA A 448 18.27 -8.14 -8.26
N GLY A 449 19.53 -8.05 -8.65
CA GLY A 449 20.39 -9.22 -8.87
C GLY A 449 19.82 -10.25 -9.84
N GLY A 450 19.06 -9.81 -10.85
CA GLY A 450 18.43 -10.70 -11.82
C GLY A 450 17.24 -11.51 -11.29
N LYS A 451 16.64 -11.12 -10.17
CA LYS A 451 15.47 -11.74 -9.54
C LYS A 451 14.37 -10.71 -9.33
N LEU A 452 13.11 -11.13 -9.41
CA LEU A 452 11.96 -10.28 -9.14
C LEU A 452 11.48 -10.48 -7.70
N TYR A 453 11.49 -9.40 -6.91
CA TYR A 453 10.96 -9.37 -5.55
C TYR A 453 9.56 -8.77 -5.51
N VAL A 454 8.71 -9.34 -4.66
CA VAL A 454 7.32 -8.91 -4.44
C VAL A 454 7.13 -8.69 -2.94
N GLY A 455 6.86 -7.45 -2.56
CA GLY A 455 6.52 -7.08 -1.19
C GLY A 455 5.01 -6.91 -1.02
N THR A 456 4.47 -7.45 0.06
CA THR A 456 3.04 -7.42 0.35
C THR A 456 2.70 -6.51 1.53
N MET A 457 1.41 -6.29 1.73
CA MET A 457 0.82 -5.90 3.00
C MET A 457 -0.05 -7.04 3.49
N ASP A 458 0.20 -7.46 4.70
CA ASP A 458 -0.60 -8.41 5.46
C ASP A 458 -1.36 -7.69 6.59
N TRP A 459 -2.63 -7.94 6.74
CA TRP A 459 -3.44 -7.32 7.78
C TRP A 459 -3.90 -8.29 8.88
N SER A 460 -3.37 -9.50 8.90
CA SER A 460 -3.72 -10.56 9.86
C SER A 460 -3.63 -10.10 11.31
N TYR A 461 -2.57 -9.37 11.65
CA TYR A 461 -2.38 -8.82 12.99
C TYR A 461 -3.47 -7.78 13.35
N ILE A 462 -3.76 -6.86 12.42
CA ILE A 462 -4.75 -5.80 12.63
C ILE A 462 -6.17 -6.36 12.71
N VAL A 463 -6.50 -7.37 11.93
CA VAL A 463 -7.87 -7.92 11.87
C VAL A 463 -8.33 -8.48 13.21
N GLN A 464 -7.43 -9.05 13.99
CA GLN A 464 -7.77 -9.52 15.35
C GLN A 464 -8.23 -8.39 16.25
N HIS A 465 -7.54 -7.24 16.17
CA HIS A 465 -7.90 -6.06 16.98
C HIS A 465 -9.18 -5.40 16.47
N ILE A 466 -9.36 -5.26 15.15
CA ILE A 466 -10.58 -4.70 14.56
C ILE A 466 -11.81 -5.54 14.93
N VAL A 467 -11.72 -6.85 14.74
CA VAL A 467 -12.84 -7.76 15.03
C VAL A 467 -13.15 -7.83 16.52
N ALA A 468 -12.15 -7.70 17.38
CA ALA A 468 -12.35 -7.71 18.83
C ALA A 468 -13.02 -6.43 19.35
N GLN A 469 -12.85 -5.29 18.68
CA GLN A 469 -13.21 -3.97 19.20
C GLN A 469 -14.40 -3.30 18.51
N ASP A 470 -14.69 -3.62 17.24
CA ASP A 470 -15.82 -3.02 16.53
C ASP A 470 -17.11 -3.86 16.70
N PRO A 471 -18.10 -3.36 17.50
CA PRO A 471 -19.38 -4.04 17.67
C PRO A 471 -20.20 -4.17 16.39
N GLY A 472 -19.91 -3.35 15.35
CA GLY A 472 -20.56 -3.42 14.04
C GLY A 472 -20.00 -4.51 13.14
N ILE A 473 -18.75 -4.90 13.36
CA ILE A 473 -18.06 -6.01 12.71
C ILE A 473 -18.12 -7.27 13.60
N ARG A 474 -18.44 -7.11 14.90
CA ARG A 474 -18.66 -8.26 15.79
C ARG A 474 -19.69 -9.17 15.17
N LEU A 475 -19.24 -10.31 14.75
CA LEU A 475 -19.99 -11.52 14.64
C LEU A 475 -20.43 -11.88 16.07
N ARG A 476 -21.61 -11.46 16.48
CA ARG A 476 -22.06 -11.41 17.89
C ARG A 476 -21.92 -12.73 18.64
N ASP A 477 -21.76 -13.87 17.97
CA ASP A 477 -21.74 -15.19 18.58
C ASP A 477 -20.63 -16.12 18.08
N VAL A 478 -19.72 -15.65 17.22
CA VAL A 478 -18.57 -16.45 16.76
C VAL A 478 -17.32 -15.56 16.82
N ALA A 479 -16.52 -15.76 17.85
CA ALA A 479 -15.16 -15.25 17.82
C ALA A 479 -14.48 -15.82 16.55
N PRO A 480 -13.86 -14.99 15.69
CA PRO A 480 -13.07 -15.56 14.60
C PRO A 480 -12.04 -16.52 15.20
N PRO A 481 -11.75 -17.63 14.51
CA PRO A 481 -10.69 -18.51 15.00
C PRO A 481 -9.42 -17.68 15.18
N PRO A 482 -8.63 -17.92 16.22
CA PRO A 482 -7.39 -17.20 16.43
C PRO A 482 -6.52 -17.36 15.19
N ILE A 483 -6.06 -16.23 14.64
CA ILE A 483 -5.12 -16.23 13.50
C ILE A 483 -3.77 -16.69 14.05
N ASP A 484 -3.14 -17.63 13.34
CA ASP A 484 -1.82 -18.14 13.73
C ASP A 484 -0.81 -16.98 13.72
N PRO A 485 -0.15 -16.65 14.84
CA PRO A 485 0.88 -15.61 14.87
C PRO A 485 2.05 -15.84 13.90
N ALA A 486 2.26 -17.05 13.43
CA ALA A 486 3.30 -17.38 12.46
C ALA A 486 3.11 -16.73 11.07
N ILE A 487 1.91 -16.17 10.80
CA ILE A 487 1.63 -15.45 9.55
C ILE A 487 1.60 -13.92 9.71
N TYR A 488 1.89 -13.39 10.91
CA TYR A 488 1.87 -11.96 11.12
C TYR A 488 3.03 -11.25 10.43
N GLY A 489 2.72 -10.14 9.79
CA GLY A 489 3.68 -9.27 9.10
C GLY A 489 3.66 -9.42 7.59
N GLY A 490 4.06 -8.36 6.91
CA GLY A 490 4.12 -8.35 5.44
C GLY A 490 5.13 -9.34 4.88
N ASP A 491 4.75 -9.98 3.80
CA ASP A 491 5.58 -10.99 3.13
C ASP A 491 6.51 -10.36 2.10
N LEU A 492 7.70 -10.92 2.00
CA LEU A 492 8.63 -10.71 0.89
C LEU A 492 8.83 -12.03 0.16
N TRP A 493 8.48 -12.03 -1.12
CA TRP A 493 8.61 -13.17 -2.02
C TRP A 493 9.62 -12.85 -3.13
N VAL A 494 10.24 -13.87 -3.70
CA VAL A 494 11.17 -13.74 -4.84
C VAL A 494 10.85 -14.77 -5.92
N PHE A 495 10.77 -14.31 -7.18
CA PHE A 495 10.81 -15.17 -8.34
C PHE A 495 12.28 -15.31 -8.77
N PRO A 496 12.88 -16.51 -8.63
CA PRO A 496 14.27 -16.73 -9.04
C PRO A 496 14.47 -16.60 -10.54
N THR A 497 13.51 -17.11 -11.31
CA THR A 497 13.40 -17.02 -12.77
C THR A 497 11.94 -16.81 -13.17
N SER A 498 11.70 -16.52 -14.45
CA SER A 498 10.34 -16.39 -14.98
C SER A 498 9.60 -17.72 -15.09
N THR A 499 10.29 -18.85 -15.01
CA THR A 499 9.71 -20.20 -15.19
C THR A 499 9.48 -20.91 -13.85
N GLU A 500 9.94 -20.35 -12.75
CA GLU A 500 9.80 -20.90 -11.42
C GLU A 500 8.73 -20.17 -10.60
N LYS A 501 8.11 -20.89 -9.66
CA LYS A 501 7.22 -20.29 -8.68
C LYS A 501 8.00 -19.39 -7.72
N ALA A 502 7.32 -18.38 -7.16
CA ALA A 502 7.89 -17.55 -6.12
C ALA A 502 8.28 -18.37 -4.89
N GLN A 503 9.36 -17.96 -4.26
CA GLN A 503 9.89 -18.52 -3.01
C GLN A 503 9.78 -17.45 -1.90
N PRO A 504 9.45 -17.83 -0.66
CA PRO A 504 9.42 -16.88 0.44
C PRO A 504 10.85 -16.45 0.81
N VAL A 505 11.07 -15.15 0.98
CA VAL A 505 12.28 -14.57 1.59
C VAL A 505 12.00 -14.32 3.07
N SER A 506 10.82 -13.83 3.38
CA SER A 506 10.30 -13.63 4.75
C SER A 506 8.78 -13.59 4.70
N THR A 507 8.13 -14.22 5.67
CA THR A 507 6.66 -14.19 5.86
C THR A 507 6.27 -13.61 7.22
N THR A 508 7.19 -12.88 7.86
CA THR A 508 7.03 -12.35 9.22
C THR A 508 7.57 -10.92 9.33
N GLY A 509 7.27 -10.05 8.35
CA GLY A 509 7.63 -8.64 8.40
C GLY A 509 9.11 -8.31 8.31
N VAL A 510 9.94 -9.23 7.76
CA VAL A 510 11.40 -9.04 7.58
C VAL A 510 12.11 -8.76 8.91
N GLY A 511 11.83 -9.57 9.92
CA GLY A 511 12.47 -9.50 11.24
C GLY A 511 11.70 -8.72 12.31
N ASN A 512 10.55 -8.14 11.95
CA ASN A 512 9.61 -7.52 12.87
C ASN A 512 8.17 -7.82 12.41
N ASN A 513 7.48 -8.72 13.08
CA ASN A 513 6.14 -9.17 12.71
C ASN A 513 5.05 -8.09 12.84
N LEU A 514 5.35 -6.95 13.45
CA LEU A 514 4.50 -5.76 13.46
C LEU A 514 4.64 -4.92 12.18
N ASN A 515 5.69 -5.15 11.38
CA ASN A 515 5.79 -4.60 10.04
C ASN A 515 4.73 -5.26 9.14
N TYR A 516 3.55 -4.69 9.11
CA TYR A 516 2.46 -5.30 8.33
C TYR A 516 2.64 -5.15 6.82
N GLY A 517 3.71 -4.48 6.35
CA GLY A 517 3.98 -4.48 4.92
C GLY A 517 5.31 -3.87 4.49
N ILE A 518 5.77 -4.35 3.34
CA ILE A 518 6.94 -3.82 2.62
C ILE A 518 6.43 -2.73 1.66
N ARG A 519 6.49 -1.47 2.12
CA ARG A 519 5.89 -0.36 1.38
C ARG A 519 6.72 0.07 0.17
N ASN A 520 8.04 0.03 0.30
CA ASN A 520 8.97 0.42 -0.76
C ASN A 520 10.16 -0.53 -0.83
N MET A 521 10.68 -0.68 -2.05
CA MET A 521 11.92 -1.39 -2.33
C MET A 521 12.75 -0.60 -3.32
N VAL A 522 14.02 -0.39 -3.00
CA VAL A 522 15.00 0.24 -3.91
C VAL A 522 16.20 -0.69 -4.08
N PRO A 523 16.53 -1.10 -5.32
CA PRO A 523 17.63 -2.00 -5.57
C PRO A 523 18.99 -1.31 -5.43
N ASP A 524 19.99 -2.06 -4.99
CA ASP A 524 21.40 -1.66 -4.91
C ASP A 524 22.30 -2.83 -5.32
N GLY A 525 22.47 -3.03 -6.61
CA GLY A 525 23.02 -4.26 -7.15
C GLY A 525 22.10 -5.46 -6.84
N PRO A 526 22.61 -6.51 -6.17
CA PRO A 526 21.77 -7.63 -5.75
C PRO A 526 21.00 -7.36 -4.46
N ASP A 527 21.38 -6.32 -3.72
CA ASP A 527 20.78 -5.98 -2.42
C ASP A 527 19.53 -5.10 -2.59
N LEU A 528 18.72 -5.00 -1.54
CA LEU A 528 17.54 -4.14 -1.47
C LEU A 528 17.58 -3.24 -0.23
N TYR A 529 17.14 -1.99 -0.38
CA TYR A 529 16.68 -1.18 0.73
C TYR A 529 15.17 -1.29 0.79
N LEU A 530 14.66 -1.67 1.95
CA LEU A 530 13.24 -1.86 2.23
C LEU A 530 12.75 -0.74 3.13
N GLY A 531 11.67 -0.09 2.74
CA GLY A 531 10.92 0.84 3.58
C GLY A 531 9.68 0.13 4.10
N MET A 532 9.61 -0.02 5.42
CA MET A 532 8.55 -0.77 6.08
C MET A 532 7.38 0.13 6.49
N ALA A 533 6.24 -0.50 6.69
CA ALA A 533 5.03 0.08 7.24
C ALA A 533 4.66 -0.67 8.52
N ASN A 534 4.56 0.06 9.63
CA ASN A 534 4.27 -0.49 10.95
C ASN A 534 3.43 0.53 11.76
N PRO A 535 2.11 0.30 11.87
CA PRO A 535 1.21 1.25 12.51
C PRO A 535 1.04 1.04 14.03
N MET A 536 1.81 0.15 14.66
CA MET A 536 1.67 -0.19 16.08
C MET A 536 2.28 0.88 16.99
N ASN A 537 1.64 2.05 17.01
CA ASN A 537 2.20 3.30 17.54
C ASN A 537 2.36 3.34 19.06
N LEU A 538 1.80 2.40 19.82
CA LEU A 538 2.00 2.27 21.27
C LEU A 538 3.06 1.21 21.64
N ARG A 539 3.59 0.45 20.68
CA ARG A 539 4.68 -0.51 20.89
C ARG A 539 6.02 0.23 20.81
N THR A 540 6.48 0.74 21.94
CA THR A 540 7.62 1.68 22.00
C THR A 540 8.63 1.35 23.09
N ASP A 541 8.45 0.25 23.84
CA ASP A 541 9.35 -0.16 24.92
C ASP A 541 10.43 -1.14 24.39
N PRO A 542 11.68 -0.69 24.19
CA PRO A 542 12.75 -1.56 23.70
C PRO A 542 13.26 -2.55 24.74
N ALA A 543 12.75 -2.51 25.98
CA ALA A 543 13.18 -3.37 27.07
C ALA A 543 12.34 -4.65 27.19
N ASP A 544 11.14 -4.67 26.56
CA ASP A 544 10.33 -5.88 26.49
C ASP A 544 10.76 -6.79 25.32
N ASP A 545 10.19 -7.97 25.19
CA ASP A 545 10.45 -8.93 24.13
C ASP A 545 9.51 -8.79 22.92
N VAL A 546 8.67 -7.76 22.90
CA VAL A 546 7.75 -7.46 21.80
C VAL A 546 8.43 -6.51 20.81
N PRO A 547 8.34 -6.77 19.50
CA PRO A 547 8.85 -5.84 18.50
C PRO A 547 8.20 -4.45 18.61
N GLU A 548 8.95 -3.42 18.22
CA GLU A 548 8.49 -2.04 18.30
C GLU A 548 7.75 -1.59 17.03
N GLY A 549 6.87 -0.61 17.19
CA GLY A 549 6.14 0.06 16.13
C GLY A 549 6.91 1.19 15.44
N GLY A 550 6.25 1.85 14.48
CA GLY A 550 6.82 2.91 13.67
C GLY A 550 7.64 2.41 12.48
N TRP A 551 7.98 3.34 11.59
CA TRP A 551 8.68 2.98 10.36
C TRP A 551 10.08 2.38 10.61
N GLU A 552 10.45 1.44 9.74
CA GLU A 552 11.81 0.89 9.67
C GLU A 552 12.40 1.04 8.27
N LEU A 553 13.70 1.34 8.20
CA LEU A 553 14.54 1.23 7.00
C LEU A 553 15.45 0.03 7.17
N ILE A 554 15.31 -0.96 6.30
CA ILE A 554 16.04 -2.23 6.36
C ILE A 554 16.92 -2.36 5.12
N LYS A 555 18.13 -2.92 5.28
CA LYS A 555 18.91 -3.47 4.18
C LYS A 555 18.77 -4.98 4.16
N LEU A 556 18.30 -5.50 3.03
CA LEU A 556 18.31 -6.93 2.72
C LEU A 556 19.50 -7.21 1.80
N THR A 557 20.43 -8.06 2.26
CA THR A 557 21.56 -8.50 1.46
C THR A 557 21.27 -9.88 0.90
N ALA A 558 21.27 -9.99 -0.43
CA ALA A 558 21.07 -11.27 -1.09
C ALA A 558 22.24 -12.23 -0.88
N PRO A 559 21.97 -13.54 -0.82
CA PRO A 559 23.03 -14.54 -0.82
C PRO A 559 23.92 -14.33 -2.05
N ARG A 560 25.22 -14.40 -1.85
CA ARG A 560 26.18 -14.35 -2.94
C ARG A 560 26.28 -15.73 -3.57
N PRO A 561 26.33 -15.83 -4.90
CA PRO A 561 26.49 -17.10 -5.59
C PRO A 561 27.81 -17.78 -5.27
#